data_4233e4e903e8ec846f7ea8b5365dddf8
#
_entry.id   4233e4e903e8ec846f7ea8b5365dddf8
#
_cell.length_a   1.000
_cell.length_b   1.000
_cell.length_c   1.000
_cell.angle_alpha   90.00
_cell.angle_beta   90.00
_cell.angle_gamma   90.00
#
_symmetry.space_group_name_H-M   'P 1'
#
loop_
_entity.id
_entity.type
_entity.pdbx_description
1 polymer ?
#
loop_
_entity_poly.entity_id
_entity_poly.type
_entity_poly.pdbx_seq_one_letter_code
_entity_poly.pdbx_strand_id
1 'polypeptide(L)'
;MGDIRVIGGHLCFVLFLILSGQAFGRGFGPYPHLVVSRSRAAPSNGVRVTYLGTNGYQFESKGHALLVDPYFSRVNLLSVAFGAPIEPNASRINDGLRHLASYPDAILVTHGHFDHLLDVPFIMARTRARLIASTSCVDLAKRAGALPGDPVKPGDVRRIGPWTIRVLPAKHDRLFGKVPFDRPAARVTVPRRAADWNCGEPLAFLIEVNGQRIYIDSGGTPEQLPLIKSGNGRMDLAILGVALPDSRARLNAALERLHPRYILPSHQDNFFRPLNAGFQFGPLTDFSRVQRECAQQNGSRLILLDYFKPWTLPKAAGSKWQNPKRETD
;
A
#
# COMPACT_ATOMS: atom_id res chain seq x y z
N MET A 1 -33.93 8.96 17.36
CA MET A 1 -34.12 9.37 15.94
C MET A 1 -32.77 9.66 15.24
N GLY A 2 -31.67 9.01 15.64
CA GLY A 2 -30.29 9.29 15.16
C GLY A 2 -29.70 8.34 14.14
N ASP A 3 -30.28 7.17 13.89
CA ASP A 3 -29.56 6.08 13.18
C ASP A 3 -29.94 5.83 11.71
N ILE A 4 -31.04 6.41 11.23
CA ILE A 4 -31.54 6.11 9.88
C ILE A 4 -30.66 6.75 8.77
N ARG A 5 -30.00 7.88 9.03
CA ARG A 5 -29.14 8.55 8.02
C ARG A 5 -27.80 7.86 7.79
N VAL A 6 -27.30 7.12 8.76
CA VAL A 6 -26.04 6.37 8.64
C VAL A 6 -26.24 5.11 7.81
N ILE A 7 -27.38 4.43 7.99
CA ILE A 7 -27.76 3.22 7.24
C ILE A 7 -27.97 3.54 5.76
N GLY A 8 -28.56 4.68 5.42
CA GLY A 8 -28.79 5.08 4.01
C GLY A 8 -27.52 5.28 3.20
N GLY A 9 -26.45 5.85 3.79
CA GLY A 9 -25.18 6.06 3.10
C GLY A 9 -24.43 4.75 2.79
N HIS A 10 -24.51 3.78 3.71
CA HIS A 10 -23.88 2.46 3.52
C HIS A 10 -24.66 1.59 2.53
N LEU A 11 -25.97 1.67 2.53
CA LEU A 11 -26.84 0.94 1.60
C LEU A 11 -26.65 1.44 0.15
N CYS A 12 -26.51 2.75 -0.07
CA CYS A 12 -26.16 3.31 -1.38
C CYS A 12 -24.80 2.85 -1.87
N PHE A 13 -23.81 2.71 -0.99
CA PHE A 13 -22.49 2.20 -1.32
C PHE A 13 -22.53 0.74 -1.78
N VAL A 14 -23.26 -0.10 -1.05
CA VAL A 14 -23.42 -1.54 -1.41
C VAL A 14 -24.22 -1.70 -2.69
N LEU A 15 -25.32 -0.97 -2.87
CA LEU A 15 -26.11 -0.97 -4.10
C LEU A 15 -25.29 -0.48 -5.29
N PHE A 16 -24.46 0.54 -5.14
CA PHE A 16 -23.57 1.02 -6.20
C PHE A 16 -22.52 -0.05 -6.58
N LEU A 17 -21.91 -0.73 -5.59
CA LEU A 17 -20.97 -1.84 -5.85
C LEU A 17 -21.64 -3.06 -6.50
N ILE A 18 -22.91 -3.34 -6.19
CA ILE A 18 -23.68 -4.43 -6.78
C ILE A 18 -24.19 -4.06 -8.18
N LEU A 19 -24.65 -2.83 -8.39
CA LEU A 19 -25.22 -2.33 -9.64
C LEU A 19 -24.15 -1.93 -10.67
N SER A 20 -22.93 -1.57 -10.24
CA SER A 20 -21.79 -1.40 -11.13
C SER A 20 -21.28 -2.73 -11.71
N GLY A 21 -22.13 -3.75 -11.75
CA GLY A 21 -21.93 -5.11 -12.24
C GLY A 21 -21.32 -5.22 -13.63
N GLN A 22 -20.21 -4.51 -13.84
CA GLN A 22 -19.29 -4.86 -14.90
C GLN A 22 -18.80 -6.27 -14.59
N ALA A 23 -19.03 -7.20 -15.49
CA ALA A 23 -18.47 -8.53 -15.44
C ALA A 23 -16.95 -8.39 -15.45
N PHE A 24 -16.36 -8.16 -14.25
CA PHE A 24 -14.92 -8.10 -14.08
C PHE A 24 -14.37 -9.48 -14.42
N GLY A 25 -13.80 -9.62 -15.60
CA GLY A 25 -13.10 -10.82 -16.03
C GLY A 25 -12.07 -11.23 -14.96
N ARG A 26 -11.89 -12.53 -14.78
CA ARG A 26 -10.80 -13.03 -13.91
C ARG A 26 -9.45 -12.65 -14.53
N GLY A 27 -8.44 -12.41 -13.68
CA GLY A 27 -7.10 -12.03 -14.11
C GLY A 27 -6.99 -10.56 -14.50
N PHE A 28 -6.01 -10.25 -15.32
CA PHE A 28 -5.66 -8.88 -15.71
C PHE A 28 -6.47 -8.35 -16.90
N GLY A 29 -7.51 -9.07 -17.35
CA GLY A 29 -8.38 -8.65 -18.45
C GLY A 29 -7.58 -8.32 -19.73
N PRO A 30 -7.74 -7.13 -20.32
CA PRO A 30 -7.05 -6.72 -21.56
C PRO A 30 -5.58 -6.27 -21.33
N TYR A 31 -5.03 -6.41 -20.13
CA TYR A 31 -3.71 -5.89 -19.73
C TYR A 31 -2.61 -6.94 -19.45
N PRO A 32 -2.63 -8.16 -20.04
CA PRO A 32 -1.60 -9.18 -19.76
C PRO A 32 -0.21 -8.72 -20.20
N HIS A 33 -0.12 -7.81 -21.18
CA HIS A 33 1.14 -7.23 -21.67
C HIS A 33 1.84 -6.31 -20.65
N LEU A 34 1.12 -5.83 -19.64
CA LEU A 34 1.69 -5.03 -18.53
C LEU A 34 2.24 -5.90 -17.42
N VAL A 35 1.85 -7.18 -17.35
CA VAL A 35 2.30 -8.08 -16.29
C VAL A 35 3.74 -8.46 -16.50
N VAL A 36 4.60 -8.13 -15.54
CA VAL A 36 6.02 -8.46 -15.62
C VAL A 36 6.29 -9.89 -15.18
N SER A 37 7.29 -10.51 -15.81
CA SER A 37 7.68 -11.88 -15.52
C SER A 37 8.26 -12.01 -14.12
N ARG A 38 7.99 -13.15 -13.49
CA ARG A 38 8.55 -13.51 -12.18
C ARG A 38 10.08 -13.60 -12.25
N SER A 39 10.76 -12.93 -11.33
CA SER A 39 12.20 -13.10 -11.13
C SER A 39 12.48 -14.39 -10.35
N ARG A 40 13.40 -15.23 -10.87
CA ARG A 40 13.74 -16.50 -10.24
C ARG A 40 14.71 -16.36 -9.07
N ALA A 41 15.54 -15.33 -9.06
CA ALA A 41 16.56 -15.10 -8.03
C ALA A 41 16.47 -13.67 -7.48
N ALA A 42 16.80 -13.51 -6.19
CA ALA A 42 17.04 -12.19 -5.62
C ALA A 42 18.40 -11.70 -6.10
N PRO A 43 18.52 -10.48 -6.65
CA PRO A 43 19.82 -9.95 -7.03
C PRO A 43 20.66 -9.65 -5.78
N SER A 44 21.96 -9.94 -5.83
CA SER A 44 22.88 -9.68 -4.71
C SER A 44 22.91 -8.22 -4.26
N ASN A 45 22.63 -7.29 -5.18
CA ASN A 45 22.66 -5.84 -4.97
C ASN A 45 21.42 -5.12 -5.55
N GLY A 46 20.27 -5.76 -5.63
CA GLY A 46 19.02 -5.18 -6.13
C GLY A 46 17.90 -5.24 -5.12
N VAL A 47 16.73 -4.82 -5.55
CA VAL A 47 15.49 -4.94 -4.79
C VAL A 47 14.55 -5.88 -5.51
N ARG A 48 14.00 -6.83 -4.77
CA ARG A 48 12.90 -7.68 -5.22
C ARG A 48 11.60 -7.15 -4.63
N VAL A 49 10.60 -6.97 -5.48
CA VAL A 49 9.28 -6.44 -5.13
C VAL A 49 8.25 -7.53 -5.34
N THR A 50 7.47 -7.82 -4.31
CA THR A 50 6.39 -8.81 -4.36
C THR A 50 5.08 -8.15 -3.97
N TYR A 51 4.06 -8.28 -4.82
CA TYR A 51 2.71 -7.77 -4.55
C TYR A 51 1.92 -8.77 -3.70
N LEU A 52 1.33 -8.29 -2.62
CA LEU A 52 0.57 -9.08 -1.65
C LEU A 52 -0.95 -8.80 -1.72
N GLY A 53 -1.34 -7.94 -2.66
CA GLY A 53 -2.71 -7.46 -2.82
C GLY A 53 -3.03 -6.20 -2.02
N THR A 54 -4.08 -5.48 -2.38
CA THR A 54 -4.46 -4.16 -1.85
C THR A 54 -3.30 -3.18 -2.04
N ASN A 55 -2.79 -2.59 -0.97
CA ASN A 55 -1.53 -1.83 -0.97
C ASN A 55 -0.37 -2.65 -0.36
N GLY A 56 -0.53 -3.97 -0.30
CA GLY A 56 0.43 -4.88 0.32
C GLY A 56 1.63 -5.16 -0.57
N TYR A 57 2.83 -4.88 -0.08
CA TYR A 57 4.09 -5.18 -0.76
C TYR A 57 5.13 -5.74 0.19
N GLN A 58 5.93 -6.68 -0.33
CA GLN A 58 7.21 -7.05 0.27
C GLN A 58 8.34 -6.51 -0.58
N PHE A 59 9.30 -5.84 0.06
CA PHE A 59 10.58 -5.45 -0.52
C PHE A 59 11.67 -6.28 0.11
N GLU A 60 12.56 -6.85 -0.71
CA GLU A 60 13.67 -7.69 -0.25
C GLU A 60 14.98 -7.22 -0.83
N SER A 61 16.01 -7.13 0.00
CA SER A 61 17.38 -6.80 -0.40
C SER A 61 18.39 -7.31 0.63
N LYS A 62 19.47 -7.96 0.19
CA LYS A 62 20.57 -8.42 1.03
C LYS A 62 20.13 -9.28 2.24
N GLY A 63 19.15 -10.14 2.09
CA GLY A 63 18.62 -10.99 3.17
C GLY A 63 17.69 -10.28 4.16
N HIS A 64 17.39 -9.00 3.94
CA HIS A 64 16.45 -8.19 4.71
C HIS A 64 15.14 -8.02 3.97
N ALA A 65 14.03 -7.83 4.70
CA ALA A 65 12.73 -7.57 4.11
C ALA A 65 11.97 -6.45 4.84
N LEU A 66 11.17 -5.70 4.06
CA LEU A 66 10.16 -4.79 4.57
C LEU A 66 8.80 -5.23 4.06
N LEU A 67 7.77 -5.13 4.89
CA LEU A 67 6.37 -5.17 4.46
C LEU A 67 5.78 -3.76 4.46
N VAL A 68 4.87 -3.51 3.54
CA VAL A 68 4.00 -2.33 3.54
C VAL A 68 2.56 -2.82 3.47
N ASP A 69 1.69 -2.32 4.32
CA ASP A 69 0.24 -2.56 4.37
C ASP A 69 -0.18 -4.04 4.11
N PRO A 70 0.39 -5.03 4.81
CA PRO A 70 0.09 -6.43 4.55
C PRO A 70 -1.34 -6.77 5.00
N TYR A 71 -2.20 -7.14 4.02
CA TYR A 71 -3.59 -7.47 4.25
C TYR A 71 -4.01 -8.77 3.55
N PHE A 72 -4.05 -9.88 4.29
CA PHE A 72 -4.37 -11.22 3.81
C PHE A 72 -5.79 -11.66 4.18
N SER A 73 -6.38 -11.08 5.22
CA SER A 73 -7.70 -11.49 5.76
C SER A 73 -8.82 -11.35 4.76
N ARG A 74 -8.80 -10.31 3.91
CA ARG A 74 -9.81 -10.11 2.87
C ARG A 74 -11.22 -10.26 3.41
N VAL A 75 -11.60 -9.39 4.35
CA VAL A 75 -12.93 -9.42 5.00
C VAL A 75 -14.06 -9.33 3.98
N ASN A 76 -15.21 -9.89 4.32
CA ASN A 76 -16.36 -9.90 3.44
C ASN A 76 -16.93 -8.49 3.26
N LEU A 77 -17.25 -8.10 2.01
CA LEU A 77 -17.86 -6.81 1.68
C LEU A 77 -19.16 -6.56 2.47
N LEU A 78 -20.00 -7.59 2.61
CA LEU A 78 -21.28 -7.44 3.33
C LEU A 78 -21.06 -7.14 4.83
N SER A 79 -20.04 -7.74 5.44
CA SER A 79 -19.67 -7.43 6.83
C SER A 79 -19.29 -5.96 7.00
N VAL A 80 -18.52 -5.42 6.07
CA VAL A 80 -18.13 -4.00 6.07
C VAL A 80 -19.34 -3.11 5.83
N ALA A 81 -20.16 -3.43 4.86
CA ALA A 81 -21.32 -2.66 4.44
C ALA A 81 -22.41 -2.56 5.52
N PHE A 82 -22.66 -3.67 6.21
CA PHE A 82 -23.68 -3.73 7.28
C PHE A 82 -23.09 -3.47 8.67
N GLY A 83 -21.82 -3.11 8.77
CA GLY A 83 -21.17 -2.81 10.06
C GLY A 83 -21.07 -4.02 10.99
N ALA A 84 -21.05 -5.23 10.44
CA ALA A 84 -20.84 -6.44 11.22
C ALA A 84 -19.40 -6.50 11.76
N PRO A 85 -19.13 -7.29 12.81
CA PRO A 85 -17.78 -7.51 13.31
C PRO A 85 -16.85 -8.06 12.22
N ILE A 86 -15.62 -7.59 12.21
CA ILE A 86 -14.53 -8.06 11.36
C ILE A 86 -13.35 -8.47 12.23
N GLU A 87 -12.69 -9.55 11.86
CA GLU A 87 -11.55 -10.09 12.60
C GLU A 87 -10.44 -10.55 11.63
N PRO A 88 -9.17 -10.55 12.09
CA PRO A 88 -8.08 -11.14 11.32
C PRO A 88 -8.34 -12.62 11.03
N ASN A 89 -8.17 -13.03 9.79
CA ASN A 89 -8.31 -14.45 9.41
C ASN A 89 -6.96 -15.16 9.52
N ALA A 90 -6.75 -15.85 10.64
CA ALA A 90 -5.48 -16.52 10.95
C ALA A 90 -5.02 -17.50 9.86
N SER A 91 -5.95 -18.25 9.23
CA SER A 91 -5.61 -19.18 8.15
C SER A 91 -5.07 -18.46 6.92
N ARG A 92 -5.75 -17.40 6.46
CA ARG A 92 -5.32 -16.61 5.30
C ARG A 92 -4.03 -15.85 5.57
N ILE A 93 -3.85 -15.33 6.79
CA ILE A 93 -2.61 -14.66 7.18
C ILE A 93 -1.45 -15.65 7.18
N ASN A 94 -1.61 -16.83 7.80
CA ASN A 94 -0.58 -17.86 7.81
C ASN A 94 -0.24 -18.34 6.38
N ASP A 95 -1.25 -18.44 5.51
CA ASP A 95 -1.04 -18.77 4.09
C ASP A 95 -0.23 -17.67 3.39
N GLY A 96 -0.61 -16.42 3.54
CA GLY A 96 0.14 -15.28 3.01
C GLY A 96 1.59 -15.24 3.49
N LEU A 97 1.83 -15.47 4.78
CA LEU A 97 3.17 -15.50 5.37
C LEU A 97 4.06 -16.61 4.78
N ARG A 98 3.50 -17.76 4.38
CA ARG A 98 4.28 -18.83 3.72
C ARG A 98 4.83 -18.44 2.35
N HIS A 99 4.25 -17.44 1.69
CA HIS A 99 4.72 -16.91 0.42
C HIS A 99 5.82 -15.86 0.56
N LEU A 100 6.10 -15.39 1.78
CA LEU A 100 7.18 -14.44 2.04
C LEU A 100 8.53 -15.16 2.00
N ALA A 101 9.51 -14.55 1.35
CA ALA A 101 10.83 -15.16 1.18
C ALA A 101 11.68 -15.10 2.47
N SER A 102 11.40 -14.16 3.37
CA SER A 102 12.08 -13.98 4.65
C SER A 102 11.17 -13.30 5.66
N TYR A 103 11.49 -13.43 6.95
CA TYR A 103 10.81 -12.65 7.98
C TYR A 103 11.13 -11.17 7.79
N PRO A 104 10.12 -10.29 7.85
CA PRO A 104 10.33 -8.86 7.69
C PRO A 104 11.01 -8.24 8.93
N ASP A 105 11.93 -7.31 8.69
CA ASP A 105 12.53 -6.49 9.75
C ASP A 105 11.51 -5.47 10.28
N ALA A 106 10.69 -4.93 9.40
CA ALA A 106 9.64 -3.98 9.75
C ALA A 106 8.41 -4.08 8.85
N ILE A 107 7.30 -3.56 9.39
CA ILE A 107 6.03 -3.34 8.70
C ILE A 107 5.77 -1.85 8.69
N LEU A 108 5.67 -1.26 7.50
CA LEU A 108 5.25 0.12 7.30
C LEU A 108 3.74 0.13 7.07
N VAL A 109 3.02 1.06 7.71
CA VAL A 109 1.58 1.21 7.49
C VAL A 109 1.27 2.64 7.06
N THR A 110 0.60 2.76 5.90
CA THR A 110 0.28 4.06 5.32
C THR A 110 -0.83 4.78 6.07
N HIS A 111 -1.85 4.06 6.52
CA HIS A 111 -2.97 4.62 7.30
C HIS A 111 -3.77 3.52 8.02
N GLY A 112 -4.72 3.92 8.87
CA GLY A 112 -5.35 3.05 9.85
C GLY A 112 -6.56 2.23 9.39
N HIS A 113 -6.95 2.26 8.11
CA HIS A 113 -8.08 1.46 7.63
C HIS A 113 -7.82 -0.04 7.79
N PHE A 114 -8.91 -0.82 7.92
CA PHE A 114 -8.84 -2.26 8.19
C PHE A 114 -8.08 -3.04 7.11
N ASP A 115 -8.17 -2.62 5.86
CA ASP A 115 -7.50 -3.24 4.71
C ASP A 115 -6.00 -2.88 4.60
N HIS A 116 -5.46 -2.15 5.59
CA HIS A 116 -4.04 -1.85 5.78
C HIS A 116 -3.52 -2.31 7.14
N LEU A 117 -4.32 -2.21 8.21
CA LEU A 117 -3.85 -2.38 9.57
C LEU A 117 -4.40 -3.61 10.31
N LEU A 118 -5.55 -4.19 9.87
CA LEU A 118 -6.25 -5.28 10.58
C LEU A 118 -5.33 -6.48 10.89
N ASP A 119 -4.52 -6.90 9.93
CA ASP A 119 -3.69 -8.10 10.03
C ASP A 119 -2.36 -7.86 10.73
N VAL A 120 -1.94 -6.60 10.85
CA VAL A 120 -0.62 -6.21 11.36
C VAL A 120 -0.35 -6.72 12.77
N PRO A 121 -1.27 -6.62 13.75
CA PRO A 121 -1.04 -7.16 15.10
C PRO A 121 -0.71 -8.67 15.08
N PHE A 122 -1.42 -9.43 14.27
CA PHE A 122 -1.21 -10.87 14.12
C PHE A 122 0.14 -11.17 13.45
N ILE A 123 0.49 -10.43 12.40
CA ILE A 123 1.76 -10.59 11.69
C ILE A 123 2.93 -10.23 12.61
N MET A 124 2.85 -9.13 13.38
CA MET A 124 3.87 -8.76 14.38
C MET A 124 4.10 -9.85 15.42
N ALA A 125 3.03 -10.48 15.93
CA ALA A 125 3.13 -11.56 16.88
C ALA A 125 3.89 -12.78 16.33
N ARG A 126 3.78 -13.04 15.03
CA ARG A 126 4.41 -14.18 14.33
C ARG A 126 5.83 -13.90 13.87
N THR A 127 6.10 -12.69 13.42
CA THR A 127 7.37 -12.34 12.76
C THR A 127 8.31 -11.54 13.64
N ARG A 128 7.81 -10.91 14.71
CA ARG A 128 8.51 -9.93 15.53
C ARG A 128 8.92 -8.67 14.77
N ALA A 129 8.38 -8.46 13.57
CA ALA A 129 8.64 -7.27 12.79
C ALA A 129 8.22 -6.00 13.54
N ARG A 130 9.02 -4.95 13.41
CA ARG A 130 8.75 -3.63 14.02
C ARG A 130 7.69 -2.89 13.23
N LEU A 131 6.59 -2.48 13.84
CA LEU A 131 5.62 -1.58 13.21
C LEU A 131 6.17 -0.15 13.15
N ILE A 132 6.11 0.48 11.97
CA ILE A 132 6.41 1.90 11.73
C ILE A 132 5.18 2.52 11.08
N ALA A 133 4.51 3.42 11.77
CA ALA A 133 3.26 4.01 11.32
C ALA A 133 2.98 5.35 12.05
N SER A 134 1.92 6.06 11.67
CA SER A 134 1.48 7.24 12.40
C SER A 134 1.09 6.91 13.84
N THR A 135 1.08 7.92 14.71
CA THR A 135 0.69 7.74 16.11
C THR A 135 -0.68 7.10 16.24
N SER A 136 -1.67 7.56 15.47
CA SER A 136 -3.01 6.97 15.47
C SER A 136 -3.02 5.51 15.06
N CYS A 137 -2.22 5.11 14.06
CA CYS A 137 -2.11 3.73 13.62
C CYS A 137 -1.45 2.84 14.69
N VAL A 138 -0.39 3.32 15.34
CA VAL A 138 0.29 2.59 16.42
C VAL A 138 -0.66 2.38 17.61
N ASP A 139 -1.41 3.40 17.99
CA ASP A 139 -2.39 3.31 19.08
C ASP A 139 -3.54 2.35 18.73
N LEU A 140 -4.02 2.40 17.50
CA LEU A 140 -5.07 1.50 17.02
C LEU A 140 -4.60 0.05 16.98
N ALA A 141 -3.40 -0.21 16.45
CA ALA A 141 -2.77 -1.52 16.44
C ALA A 141 -2.57 -2.06 17.87
N LYS A 142 -2.12 -1.22 18.81
CA LYS A 142 -1.95 -1.58 20.23
C LYS A 142 -3.29 -2.02 20.85
N ARG A 143 -4.38 -1.30 20.58
CA ARG A 143 -5.74 -1.69 21.04
C ARG A 143 -6.19 -3.02 20.43
N ALA A 144 -5.72 -3.34 19.23
CA ALA A 144 -5.95 -4.63 18.57
C ALA A 144 -4.97 -5.74 19.02
N GLY A 145 -4.14 -5.50 20.05
CA GLY A 145 -3.23 -6.49 20.62
C GLY A 145 -1.84 -6.55 19.98
N ALA A 146 -1.43 -5.54 19.21
CA ALA A 146 -0.08 -5.48 18.65
C ALA A 146 1.00 -5.32 19.73
N LEU A 147 2.21 -5.81 19.42
CA LEU A 147 3.43 -5.45 20.12
C LEU A 147 3.68 -3.93 19.98
N PRO A 148 4.53 -3.33 20.86
CA PRO A 148 4.86 -1.92 20.74
C PRO A 148 5.37 -1.55 19.35
N GLY A 149 4.80 -0.49 18.77
CA GLY A 149 5.19 0.08 17.48
C GLY A 149 6.08 1.32 17.64
N ASP A 150 6.60 1.79 16.55
CA ASP A 150 7.40 3.01 16.40
C ASP A 150 6.55 4.11 15.73
N PRO A 151 6.00 5.06 16.51
CA PRO A 151 5.23 6.14 15.93
C PRO A 151 6.14 7.10 15.15
N VAL A 152 5.69 7.47 13.95
CA VAL A 152 6.41 8.38 13.07
C VAL A 152 5.49 9.44 12.50
N LYS A 153 6.09 10.56 12.07
CA LYS A 153 5.42 11.68 11.41
C LYS A 153 6.20 12.12 10.17
N PRO A 154 5.59 12.89 9.26
CA PRO A 154 6.30 13.46 8.12
C PRO A 154 7.59 14.19 8.52
N GLY A 155 8.68 13.91 7.80
CA GLY A 155 10.03 14.39 8.08
C GLY A 155 10.92 13.40 8.85
N ASP A 156 10.33 12.42 9.52
CA ASP A 156 11.09 11.40 10.22
C ASP A 156 11.86 10.49 9.26
N VAL A 157 12.99 9.98 9.73
CA VAL A 157 13.82 9.00 9.00
C VAL A 157 14.10 7.81 9.91
N ARG A 158 13.97 6.60 9.35
CA ARG A 158 14.34 5.35 10.03
C ARG A 158 15.36 4.58 9.20
N ARG A 159 16.35 3.98 9.87
CA ARG A 159 17.31 3.08 9.25
C ARG A 159 17.18 1.70 9.86
N ILE A 160 16.91 0.70 9.03
CA ILE A 160 16.69 -0.69 9.45
C ILE A 160 17.39 -1.58 8.43
N GLY A 161 18.40 -2.34 8.87
CA GLY A 161 19.23 -3.11 7.95
C GLY A 161 19.75 -2.24 6.80
N PRO A 162 19.56 -2.61 5.53
CA PRO A 162 20.01 -1.83 4.39
C PRO A 162 19.05 -0.68 4.01
N TRP A 163 17.90 -0.54 4.69
CA TRP A 163 16.83 0.36 4.34
C TRP A 163 16.99 1.74 4.99
N THR A 164 16.89 2.80 4.22
CA THR A 164 16.61 4.14 4.73
C THR A 164 15.18 4.51 4.33
N ILE A 165 14.34 4.74 5.32
CA ILE A 165 12.90 5.00 5.17
C ILE A 165 12.65 6.44 5.58
N ARG A 166 12.22 7.28 4.62
CA ARG A 166 11.80 8.66 4.87
C ARG A 166 10.29 8.73 4.87
N VAL A 167 9.74 9.31 5.92
CA VAL A 167 8.30 9.48 6.09
C VAL A 167 7.86 10.78 5.44
N LEU A 168 6.86 10.70 4.58
CA LEU A 168 6.31 11.82 3.83
C LEU A 168 4.84 12.04 4.18
N PRO A 169 4.35 13.29 4.07
CA PRO A 169 2.92 13.55 4.25
C PRO A 169 2.10 12.92 3.14
N ALA A 170 0.89 12.48 3.47
CA ALA A 170 -0.10 12.01 2.52
C ALA A 170 -1.50 12.49 2.90
N LYS A 171 -2.44 12.38 1.97
CA LYS A 171 -3.88 12.61 2.20
C LYS A 171 -4.65 11.47 1.57
N HIS A 172 -5.63 10.93 2.27
CA HIS A 172 -6.45 9.86 1.72
C HIS A 172 -7.39 10.40 0.62
N ASP A 173 -7.55 9.63 -0.47
CA ASP A 173 -8.53 9.90 -1.52
C ASP A 173 -9.96 9.86 -0.96
N ARG A 174 -10.89 10.50 -1.65
CA ARG A 174 -12.27 10.62 -1.22
C ARG A 174 -13.20 9.73 -2.05
N LEU A 175 -14.17 9.16 -1.38
CA LEU A 175 -15.29 8.47 -1.98
C LEU A 175 -16.54 9.32 -1.74
N PHE A 176 -17.20 9.78 -2.82
CA PHE A 176 -18.33 10.74 -2.74
C PHE A 176 -17.99 11.98 -1.90
N GLY A 177 -16.79 12.53 -2.10
CA GLY A 177 -16.34 13.75 -1.42
C GLY A 177 -15.90 13.57 0.03
N LYS A 178 -15.92 12.37 0.60
CA LYS A 178 -15.55 12.07 1.99
C LYS A 178 -14.49 10.98 2.05
N VAL A 179 -13.56 11.10 3.00
CA VAL A 179 -12.66 10.00 3.33
C VAL A 179 -13.49 8.90 4.02
N PRO A 180 -13.44 7.65 3.53
CA PRO A 180 -14.13 6.53 4.20
C PRO A 180 -13.67 6.39 5.65
N PHE A 181 -14.59 6.06 6.56
CA PHE A 181 -14.28 5.81 7.98
C PHE A 181 -13.41 6.89 8.66
N ASP A 182 -13.44 8.13 8.15
CA ASP A 182 -12.77 9.29 8.75
C ASP A 182 -13.63 9.86 9.88
N ARG A 183 -13.57 9.20 11.02
CA ARG A 183 -14.20 9.69 12.27
C ARG A 183 -13.11 9.80 13.33
N PRO A 184 -13.25 10.76 14.28
CA PRO A 184 -12.40 10.75 15.46
C PRO A 184 -12.42 9.35 16.06
N ALA A 185 -11.25 8.83 16.45
CA ALA A 185 -11.17 7.53 17.08
C ALA A 185 -12.19 7.49 18.23
N ALA A 186 -13.28 6.75 18.03
CA ALA A 186 -14.21 6.50 19.10
C ALA A 186 -13.39 5.92 20.26
N ARG A 187 -13.79 6.13 21.50
CA ARG A 187 -13.16 5.53 22.68
C ARG A 187 -13.39 4.00 22.70
N VAL A 188 -13.13 3.36 21.58
CA VAL A 188 -13.28 1.91 21.40
C VAL A 188 -12.05 1.27 22.02
N THR A 189 -12.26 0.42 23.00
CA THR A 189 -11.17 -0.30 23.66
C THR A 189 -10.49 -1.30 22.73
N VAL A 190 -11.27 -2.01 21.90
CA VAL A 190 -10.79 -2.96 20.88
C VAL A 190 -11.57 -2.73 19.58
N PRO A 191 -10.91 -2.49 18.43
CA PRO A 191 -11.60 -2.31 17.16
C PRO A 191 -12.22 -3.65 16.72
N ARG A 192 -13.52 -3.61 16.40
CA ARG A 192 -14.29 -4.81 15.99
C ARG A 192 -15.02 -4.66 14.65
N ARG A 193 -15.25 -3.44 14.18
CA ARG A 193 -15.98 -3.16 12.95
C ARG A 193 -15.08 -2.36 12.00
N ALA A 194 -15.37 -2.39 10.71
CA ALA A 194 -14.59 -1.61 9.74
C ALA A 194 -14.49 -0.12 10.12
N ALA A 195 -15.58 0.45 10.67
CA ALA A 195 -15.64 1.86 11.11
C ALA A 195 -14.78 2.16 12.34
N ASP A 196 -14.29 1.16 13.07
CA ASP A 196 -13.40 1.34 14.21
C ASP A 196 -11.94 1.52 13.75
N TRP A 197 -11.63 1.11 12.52
CA TRP A 197 -10.33 1.25 11.86
C TRP A 197 -10.32 2.57 11.08
N ASN A 198 -10.16 3.66 11.79
CA ASN A 198 -10.18 5.00 11.21
C ASN A 198 -8.87 5.33 10.48
N CYS A 199 -8.95 6.25 9.51
CA CYS A 199 -7.82 6.66 8.67
C CYS A 199 -6.60 7.14 9.48
N GLY A 200 -6.81 7.97 10.50
CA GLY A 200 -5.74 8.65 11.23
C GLY A 200 -4.95 9.61 10.34
N GLU A 201 -3.65 9.74 10.58
CA GLU A 201 -2.74 10.55 9.78
C GLU A 201 -2.13 9.69 8.65
N PRO A 202 -2.58 9.88 7.38
CA PRO A 202 -2.02 9.14 6.26
C PRO A 202 -0.56 9.49 6.00
N LEU A 203 0.25 8.49 5.69
CA LEU A 203 1.67 8.62 5.39
C LEU A 203 2.00 8.02 4.02
N ALA A 204 3.02 8.58 3.39
CA ALA A 204 3.73 7.94 2.29
C ALA A 204 5.18 7.66 2.71
N PHE A 205 5.82 6.73 2.03
CA PHE A 205 7.20 6.36 2.33
C PHE A 205 8.09 6.47 1.10
N LEU A 206 9.26 7.07 1.29
CA LEU A 206 10.37 6.97 0.37
C LEU A 206 11.38 5.98 0.95
N ILE A 207 11.55 4.85 0.28
CA ILE A 207 12.43 3.77 0.68
C ILE A 207 13.67 3.81 -0.20
N GLU A 208 14.84 3.96 0.41
CA GLU A 208 16.13 4.01 -0.27
C GLU A 208 16.97 2.80 0.13
N VAL A 209 17.49 2.09 -0.86
CA VAL A 209 18.33 0.91 -0.66
C VAL A 209 19.21 0.64 -1.89
N ASN A 210 20.49 0.37 -1.71
CA ASN A 210 21.43 0.05 -2.79
C ASN A 210 21.46 1.06 -3.95
N GLY A 211 21.20 2.35 -3.64
CA GLY A 211 21.11 3.42 -4.64
C GLY A 211 19.79 3.42 -5.44
N GLN A 212 18.84 2.54 -5.12
CA GLN A 212 17.50 2.56 -5.68
C GLN A 212 16.52 3.28 -4.76
N ARG A 213 15.54 3.97 -5.36
CA ARG A 213 14.57 4.82 -4.68
C ARG A 213 13.16 4.38 -5.04
N ILE A 214 12.38 4.03 -4.03
CA ILE A 214 11.02 3.54 -4.16
C ILE A 214 10.10 4.47 -3.38
N TYR A 215 9.14 5.06 -4.05
CA TYR A 215 8.04 5.79 -3.43
C TYR A 215 6.82 4.91 -3.33
N ILE A 216 6.12 4.93 -2.20
CA ILE A 216 4.85 4.23 -2.00
C ILE A 216 3.87 5.08 -1.21
N ASP A 217 2.64 5.18 -1.71
CA ASP A 217 1.48 5.69 -1.01
C ASP A 217 0.27 4.75 -1.19
N SER A 218 -0.81 5.03 -0.47
CA SER A 218 -2.08 4.33 -0.64
C SER A 218 -3.23 5.32 -0.76
N GLY A 219 -3.32 5.98 -1.91
CA GLY A 219 -4.33 7.00 -2.12
C GLY A 219 -3.94 8.35 -1.48
N GLY A 220 -2.64 8.59 -1.27
CA GLY A 220 -2.14 9.87 -0.77
C GLY A 220 -2.19 10.98 -1.82
N THR A 221 -2.26 12.23 -1.37
CA THR A 221 -2.19 13.40 -2.25
C THR A 221 -0.80 14.00 -2.17
N PRO A 222 -0.01 14.00 -3.25
CA PRO A 222 1.36 14.47 -3.25
C PRO A 222 1.51 15.99 -3.40
N GLU A 223 0.47 16.78 -3.18
CA GLU A 223 0.51 18.26 -3.35
C GLU A 223 1.68 18.92 -2.64
N GLN A 224 2.19 18.29 -1.59
CA GLN A 224 3.32 18.78 -0.81
C GLN A 224 4.52 17.83 -0.85
N LEU A 225 4.59 16.92 -1.82
CA LEU A 225 5.82 16.15 -2.00
C LEU A 225 6.96 17.14 -2.16
N PRO A 226 7.95 17.16 -1.24
CA PRO A 226 9.14 17.94 -1.48
C PRO A 226 9.72 17.47 -2.80
N LEU A 227 10.10 18.40 -3.67
CA LEU A 227 10.90 18.07 -4.83
C LEU A 227 12.07 17.24 -4.29
N ILE A 228 12.06 15.94 -4.59
CA ILE A 228 13.11 15.04 -4.10
C ILE A 228 14.36 15.39 -4.92
N LYS A 229 14.99 16.51 -4.52
CA LYS A 229 16.28 16.97 -5.06
C LYS A 229 17.32 15.95 -4.60
N SER A 230 17.73 15.03 -5.46
CA SER A 230 18.97 14.30 -5.24
C SER A 230 19.50 13.72 -6.55
N GLY A 231 20.73 13.98 -6.83
CA GLY A 231 21.51 13.35 -7.89
C GLY A 231 20.88 13.47 -9.28
N ASN A 232 20.40 12.40 -9.83
CA ASN A 232 19.76 12.36 -11.15
C ASN A 232 18.23 12.59 -11.12
N GLY A 233 17.65 13.05 -10.01
CA GLY A 233 16.27 13.56 -9.90
C GLY A 233 15.13 12.58 -10.16
N ARG A 234 15.40 11.33 -10.53
CA ARG A 234 14.39 10.35 -10.96
C ARG A 234 14.13 9.26 -9.92
N MET A 235 12.84 8.89 -9.73
CA MET A 235 12.44 7.75 -8.91
C MET A 235 12.60 6.45 -9.70
N ASP A 236 13.14 5.38 -9.08
CA ASP A 236 13.22 4.07 -9.74
C ASP A 236 11.87 3.40 -9.84
N LEU A 237 11.07 3.49 -8.78
CA LEU A 237 9.73 2.92 -8.71
C LEU A 237 8.79 3.84 -7.94
N ALA A 238 7.63 4.16 -8.51
CA ALA A 238 6.51 4.77 -7.80
C ALA A 238 5.35 3.76 -7.71
N ILE A 239 4.92 3.47 -6.48
CA ILE A 239 3.76 2.64 -6.17
C ILE A 239 2.65 3.57 -5.71
N LEU A 240 1.59 3.66 -6.49
CA LEU A 240 0.56 4.70 -6.35
C LEU A 240 -0.82 4.06 -6.23
N GLY A 241 -1.53 4.36 -5.14
CA GLY A 241 -2.88 3.88 -4.91
C GLY A 241 -3.87 4.43 -5.95
N VAL A 242 -4.71 3.55 -6.53
CA VAL A 242 -5.66 3.90 -7.60
C VAL A 242 -7.06 3.32 -7.36
N ALA A 243 -7.38 2.99 -6.11
CA ALA A 243 -8.64 2.35 -5.75
C ALA A 243 -9.88 3.20 -6.00
N LEU A 244 -9.78 4.52 -5.83
CA LEU A 244 -10.92 5.42 -5.81
C LEU A 244 -11.00 6.32 -7.07
N PRO A 245 -12.22 6.73 -7.48
CA PRO A 245 -12.42 7.50 -8.70
C PRO A 245 -11.74 8.88 -8.74
N ASP A 246 -11.52 9.52 -7.60
CA ASP A 246 -10.89 10.86 -7.54
C ASP A 246 -9.36 10.83 -7.47
N SER A 247 -8.76 9.66 -7.63
CA SER A 247 -7.30 9.49 -7.63
C SER A 247 -6.56 10.19 -8.79
N ARG A 248 -7.28 10.67 -9.83
CA ARG A 248 -6.69 11.20 -11.08
C ARG A 248 -5.74 12.37 -10.86
N ALA A 249 -6.21 13.44 -10.23
CA ALA A 249 -5.39 14.65 -10.05
C ALA A 249 -4.14 14.32 -9.22
N ARG A 250 -4.28 13.45 -8.21
CA ARG A 250 -3.20 12.96 -7.39
C ARG A 250 -2.22 12.10 -8.20
N LEU A 251 -2.72 11.19 -9.03
CA LEU A 251 -1.87 10.32 -9.87
C LEU A 251 -0.99 11.19 -10.78
N ASN A 252 -1.59 12.15 -11.50
CA ASN A 252 -0.84 13.04 -12.39
C ASN A 252 0.19 13.88 -11.62
N ALA A 253 -0.19 14.48 -10.50
CA ALA A 253 0.73 15.25 -9.67
C ALA A 253 1.89 14.40 -9.13
N ALA A 254 1.65 13.15 -8.77
CA ALA A 254 2.70 12.22 -8.36
C ALA A 254 3.66 11.90 -9.51
N LEU A 255 3.12 11.60 -10.68
CA LEU A 255 3.91 11.28 -11.87
C LEU A 255 4.79 12.47 -12.29
N GLU A 256 4.25 13.68 -12.30
CA GLU A 256 4.96 14.91 -12.63
C GLU A 256 6.07 15.26 -11.62
N ARG A 257 5.90 14.93 -10.34
CA ARG A 257 6.89 15.24 -9.30
C ARG A 257 7.97 14.18 -9.13
N LEU A 258 7.59 12.91 -9.30
CA LEU A 258 8.48 11.78 -9.06
C LEU A 258 9.27 11.37 -10.29
N HIS A 259 8.78 11.66 -11.49
CA HIS A 259 9.36 11.22 -12.76
C HIS A 259 9.83 9.75 -12.70
N PRO A 260 8.96 8.78 -12.35
CA PRO A 260 9.39 7.43 -12.05
C PRO A 260 9.80 6.68 -13.33
N ARG A 261 10.78 5.79 -13.20
CA ARG A 261 11.14 4.85 -14.29
C ARG A 261 10.07 3.77 -14.46
N TYR A 262 9.57 3.26 -13.32
CA TYR A 262 8.50 2.28 -13.27
C TYR A 262 7.35 2.82 -12.43
N ILE A 263 6.14 2.61 -12.93
CA ILE A 263 4.89 2.92 -12.24
C ILE A 263 4.21 1.59 -11.93
N LEU A 264 3.88 1.37 -10.67
CA LEU A 264 3.14 0.21 -10.21
C LEU A 264 1.87 0.71 -9.54
N PRO A 265 0.71 0.55 -10.17
CA PRO A 265 -0.54 0.91 -9.52
C PRO A 265 -0.78 -0.01 -8.34
N SER A 266 -1.37 0.52 -7.29
CA SER A 266 -1.64 -0.18 -6.05
C SER A 266 -3.09 -0.03 -5.66
N HIS A 267 -3.59 -0.93 -4.82
CA HIS A 267 -4.99 -0.94 -4.40
C HIS A 267 -5.97 -1.05 -5.59
N GLN A 268 -5.49 -1.62 -6.70
CA GLN A 268 -6.25 -1.79 -7.93
C GLN A 268 -7.08 -3.07 -7.95
N ASP A 269 -6.81 -3.99 -7.02
CA ASP A 269 -7.50 -5.28 -6.94
C ASP A 269 -8.77 -5.23 -6.08
N ASN A 270 -9.59 -6.25 -6.20
CA ASN A 270 -10.76 -6.44 -5.36
C ASN A 270 -10.34 -6.97 -3.98
N PHE A 271 -10.09 -6.06 -3.05
CA PHE A 271 -9.57 -6.35 -1.71
C PHE A 271 -10.58 -7.04 -0.76
N PHE A 272 -11.80 -7.30 -1.21
CA PHE A 272 -12.77 -8.16 -0.53
C PHE A 272 -12.67 -9.63 -0.98
N ARG A 273 -11.96 -9.90 -2.08
CA ARG A 273 -11.83 -11.22 -2.66
C ARG A 273 -10.61 -11.95 -2.10
N PRO A 274 -10.73 -13.22 -1.68
CA PRO A 274 -9.58 -14.01 -1.24
C PRO A 274 -8.48 -14.08 -2.30
N LEU A 275 -7.22 -14.00 -1.89
CA LEU A 275 -6.05 -14.00 -2.80
C LEU A 275 -5.94 -15.28 -3.63
N ASN A 276 -6.28 -16.44 -3.04
CA ASN A 276 -6.28 -17.73 -3.73
C ASN A 276 -7.34 -17.86 -4.83
N ALA A 277 -8.29 -16.92 -4.89
CA ALA A 277 -9.26 -16.85 -5.98
C ALA A 277 -8.68 -16.17 -7.25
N GLY A 278 -7.42 -15.74 -7.19
CA GLY A 278 -6.69 -15.07 -8.26
C GLY A 278 -7.03 -13.58 -8.37
N PHE A 279 -6.23 -12.86 -9.15
CA PHE A 279 -6.35 -11.43 -9.36
C PHE A 279 -7.69 -11.07 -10.02
N GLN A 280 -8.27 -9.96 -9.59
CA GLN A 280 -9.41 -9.29 -10.20
C GLN A 280 -9.32 -7.80 -9.84
N PHE A 281 -9.58 -6.92 -10.81
CA PHE A 281 -9.65 -5.48 -10.54
C PHE A 281 -10.78 -5.15 -9.56
N GLY A 282 -10.56 -4.13 -8.75
CA GLY A 282 -11.54 -3.60 -7.81
C GLY A 282 -12.73 -2.95 -8.52
N PRO A 283 -13.92 -2.98 -7.90
CA PRO A 283 -15.15 -2.48 -8.51
C PRO A 283 -15.15 -0.96 -8.76
N LEU A 284 -14.28 -0.21 -8.07
CA LEU A 284 -14.17 1.25 -8.22
C LEU A 284 -12.93 1.66 -9.02
N THR A 285 -12.08 0.71 -9.42
CA THR A 285 -10.84 0.99 -10.15
C THR A 285 -11.10 1.14 -11.64
N ASP A 286 -10.99 2.35 -12.17
CA ASP A 286 -10.94 2.60 -13.62
C ASP A 286 -9.50 2.42 -14.14
N PHE A 287 -9.11 1.15 -14.35
CA PHE A 287 -7.75 0.84 -14.78
C PHE A 287 -7.44 1.32 -16.20
N SER A 288 -8.44 1.40 -17.08
CA SER A 288 -8.27 1.93 -18.44
C SER A 288 -7.83 3.40 -18.41
N ARG A 289 -8.35 4.14 -17.46
CA ARG A 289 -7.96 5.53 -17.21
C ARG A 289 -6.54 5.62 -16.60
N VAL A 290 -6.22 4.78 -15.62
CA VAL A 290 -4.87 4.71 -15.06
C VAL A 290 -3.83 4.47 -16.16
N GLN A 291 -4.11 3.53 -17.08
CA GLN A 291 -3.24 3.26 -18.21
C GLN A 291 -3.06 4.49 -19.12
N ARG A 292 -4.15 5.19 -19.47
CA ARG A 292 -4.07 6.41 -20.29
C ARG A 292 -3.26 7.52 -19.65
N GLU A 293 -3.46 7.78 -18.35
CA GLU A 293 -2.71 8.82 -17.61
C GLU A 293 -1.21 8.47 -17.53
N CYS A 294 -0.88 7.21 -17.26
CA CYS A 294 0.51 6.76 -17.23
C CYS A 294 1.18 6.80 -18.61
N ALA A 295 0.43 6.55 -19.70
CA ALA A 295 0.97 6.60 -21.06
C ALA A 295 1.38 8.02 -21.50
N GLN A 296 0.86 9.06 -20.84
CA GLN A 296 1.25 10.46 -21.09
C GLN A 296 2.62 10.81 -20.48
N GLN A 297 3.17 9.95 -19.63
CA GLN A 297 4.43 10.19 -18.94
C GLN A 297 5.62 9.65 -19.75
N ASN A 298 6.32 10.52 -20.46
CA ASN A 298 7.47 10.16 -21.27
C ASN A 298 8.58 9.49 -20.45
N GLY A 299 9.00 8.31 -20.92
CA GLY A 299 10.09 7.55 -20.32
C GLY A 299 9.73 6.79 -19.04
N SER A 300 8.47 6.78 -18.60
CA SER A 300 7.96 5.93 -17.53
C SER A 300 7.34 4.65 -18.10
N ARG A 301 7.46 3.54 -17.38
CA ARG A 301 6.87 2.27 -17.76
C ARG A 301 5.86 1.81 -16.72
N LEU A 302 4.58 1.73 -17.10
CA LEU A 302 3.54 1.10 -16.31
C LEU A 302 3.73 -0.41 -16.31
N ILE A 303 3.68 -1.03 -15.14
CA ILE A 303 3.78 -2.49 -14.95
C ILE A 303 2.71 -2.98 -13.98
N LEU A 304 2.38 -4.27 -14.07
CA LEU A 304 1.52 -5.00 -13.14
C LEU A 304 2.27 -6.18 -12.54
N LEU A 305 1.99 -6.48 -11.27
CA LEU A 305 2.45 -7.67 -10.58
C LEU A 305 1.25 -8.56 -10.24
N ASP A 306 1.41 -9.85 -10.43
CA ASP A 306 0.48 -10.85 -9.91
C ASP A 306 0.82 -11.19 -8.45
N TYR A 307 -0.16 -11.68 -7.69
CA TYR A 307 0.00 -12.04 -6.29
C TYR A 307 1.15 -13.02 -6.09
N PHE A 308 2.02 -12.71 -5.13
CA PHE A 308 3.15 -13.55 -4.70
C PHE A 308 4.14 -13.89 -5.82
N LYS A 309 4.12 -13.16 -6.94
CA LYS A 309 5.11 -13.30 -8.02
C LYS A 309 6.13 -12.18 -7.94
N PRO A 310 7.30 -12.42 -7.34
CA PRO A 310 8.31 -11.39 -7.16
C PRO A 310 8.92 -10.94 -8.48
N TRP A 311 9.17 -9.63 -8.56
CA TRP A 311 9.85 -8.97 -9.67
C TRP A 311 11.09 -8.24 -9.15
N THR A 312 12.19 -8.30 -9.89
CA THR A 312 13.40 -7.56 -9.56
C THR A 312 13.37 -6.19 -10.21
N LEU A 313 13.45 -5.14 -9.39
CA LEU A 313 13.53 -3.76 -9.85
C LEU A 313 14.89 -3.55 -10.57
N PRO A 314 14.89 -3.26 -11.89
CA PRO A 314 16.13 -3.08 -12.63
C PRO A 314 16.88 -1.83 -12.19
N LYS A 315 18.19 -1.92 -12.03
CA LYS A 315 19.03 -0.75 -11.76
C LYS A 315 19.05 0.20 -12.96
N ALA A 316 19.22 1.50 -12.70
CA ALA A 316 19.48 2.45 -13.76
C ALA A 316 20.85 2.14 -14.42
N ALA A 317 20.89 2.15 -15.74
CA ALA A 317 22.17 2.05 -16.45
C ALA A 317 23.05 3.25 -16.06
N GLY A 318 24.27 3.02 -15.59
CA GLY A 318 25.23 4.08 -15.25
C GLY A 318 25.20 4.63 -13.83
N SER A 319 24.36 4.13 -12.92
CA SER A 319 24.41 4.55 -11.51
C SER A 319 25.62 3.94 -10.78
N LYS A 320 26.80 4.54 -10.93
CA LYS A 320 27.88 4.36 -9.94
C LYS A 320 27.48 5.15 -8.70
N TRP A 321 27.00 4.46 -7.69
CA TRP A 321 26.74 5.07 -6.39
C TRP A 321 28.08 5.46 -5.76
N GLN A 322 28.32 6.77 -5.59
CA GLN A 322 29.41 7.28 -4.77
C GLN A 322 28.88 7.40 -3.34
N ASN A 323 29.51 6.67 -2.43
CA ASN A 323 29.25 6.77 -1.00
C ASN A 323 29.51 8.22 -0.57
N PRO A 324 28.56 8.96 0.02
CA PRO A 324 28.88 10.25 0.59
C PRO A 324 29.94 10.04 1.66
N LYS A 325 31.09 10.71 1.50
CA LYS A 325 32.14 10.71 2.50
C LYS A 325 31.52 11.05 3.85
N ARG A 326 31.85 10.27 4.87
CA ARG A 326 31.60 10.68 6.27
C ARG A 326 32.32 12.01 6.45
N GLU A 327 31.60 13.06 6.65
CA GLU A 327 32.17 14.27 7.26
C GLU A 327 32.54 13.85 8.69
N THR A 328 33.82 13.69 8.89
CA THR A 328 34.45 13.66 10.20
C THR A 328 34.55 15.09 10.64
N ASP A 329 33.76 15.50 11.61
CA ASP A 329 34.07 16.48 12.64
C ASP A 329 33.29 16.13 13.91
#